data_5c7e90b9efbc7609d18ad359407c87fb
#
_entry.id   5c7e90b9efbc7609d18ad359407c87fb
#
_cell.length_a   1.000
_cell.length_b   1.000
_cell.length_c   1.000
_cell.angle_alpha   90.00
_cell.angle_beta   90.00
_cell.angle_gamma   90.00
#
_symmetry.space_group_name_H-M   'P 1'
#
loop_
_entity.id
_entity.type
_entity.pdbx_description
1 polymer ?
#
loop_
_entity_poly.entity_id
_entity_poly.type
_entity_poly.pdbx_seq_one_letter_code
_entity_poly.pdbx_strand_id
1 'polypeptide(L)'
;MLVNPVKRAYLALESWFNLSFGSEWNPLYHLGTLSFFLFWVVLVSGIYLFIPFHGSLDGAHASIEYMTHQQWYAAGVMRSLHRYASDAVIVTVLLHLFKEFASGRYRGFRWFSWVTGIPTLWMVVTLGITGYWLVWDEMAQFVAVGSARLMDALPIFSGAMTRNFVSGGMTDRFFILIEFLHLLGQPLLLVFMLWLHVKRMSNVNINPPRGLAAGTFAALLALSLYEPATSHAPANLARVPQEIHIDWFYLNVYPLLELWPAQQVWMLTIGVTLLLMMTPWLLPKKDGAKAVVDLEHCNGCGICFEDCPFDAITLQARSDGARYDHEVAVDPALCGACGICAGSCPASNPFRMPRGELKTGIDMPQLPVDEMRRRVRETLDSMHGELKILLIGCEHGLNVERLDGDEVRGIRLICSGMLPPTLVEYALKHGADGVMVVGCRQNDCYFRFGNRWTRMRFAGERKPILRARAERERILIHGAAEPDIGAIEDDLAGFRERLRELKPAEAVSSVSPETRRARD
;
A
#
# COMPACT_ATOMS: atom_id res chain seq x y z
N MET A 1 15.84 -1.48 -15.65
CA MET A 1 16.07 -2.92 -15.89
C MET A 1 16.02 -3.76 -14.62
N LEU A 2 16.66 -3.36 -13.51
CA LEU A 2 16.70 -4.11 -12.23
C LEU A 2 15.33 -4.31 -11.53
N VAL A 3 14.38 -3.40 -11.68
CA VAL A 3 13.07 -3.47 -10.99
C VAL A 3 12.19 -4.63 -11.48
N ASN A 4 12.32 -5.03 -12.75
CA ASN A 4 11.47 -6.10 -13.32
C ASN A 4 11.72 -7.50 -12.74
N PRO A 5 12.97 -7.97 -12.54
CA PRO A 5 13.21 -9.27 -11.90
C PRO A 5 12.84 -9.25 -10.41
N VAL A 6 13.12 -8.17 -9.68
CA VAL A 6 12.75 -8.02 -8.27
C VAL A 6 11.22 -8.04 -8.12
N LYS A 7 10.50 -7.30 -8.97
CA LYS A 7 9.03 -7.34 -9.00
C LYS A 7 8.51 -8.76 -9.27
N ARG A 8 9.08 -9.48 -10.24
CA ARG A 8 8.66 -10.86 -10.56
C ARG A 8 8.86 -11.82 -9.39
N ALA A 9 10.01 -11.73 -8.72
CA ALA A 9 10.29 -12.54 -7.54
C ALA A 9 9.29 -12.25 -6.40
N TYR A 10 8.99 -10.96 -6.17
CA TYR A 10 8.00 -10.58 -5.17
C TYR A 10 6.58 -11.07 -5.51
N LEU A 11 6.16 -10.96 -6.76
CA LEU A 11 4.86 -11.49 -7.22
C LEU A 11 4.76 -13.02 -7.10
N ALA A 12 5.87 -13.74 -7.34
CA ALA A 12 5.90 -15.19 -7.12
C ALA A 12 5.73 -15.54 -5.63
N LEU A 13 6.36 -14.77 -4.74
CA LEU A 13 6.17 -14.91 -3.29
C LEU A 13 4.71 -14.62 -2.88
N GLU A 14 4.12 -13.54 -3.40
CA GLU A 14 2.70 -13.23 -3.17
C GLU A 14 1.78 -14.35 -3.65
N SER A 15 2.04 -14.93 -4.83
CA SER A 15 1.25 -16.06 -5.37
C SER A 15 1.32 -17.29 -4.47
N TRP A 16 2.49 -17.60 -3.93
CA TRP A 16 2.66 -18.70 -2.99
C TRP A 16 1.86 -18.49 -1.69
N PHE A 17 1.90 -17.27 -1.13
CA PHE A 17 1.09 -16.93 0.04
C PHE A 17 -0.42 -16.98 -0.25
N ASN A 18 -0.85 -16.68 -1.46
CA ASN A 18 -2.25 -16.80 -1.86
C ASN A 18 -2.79 -18.24 -1.75
N LEU A 19 -1.95 -19.26 -1.94
CA LEU A 19 -2.37 -20.66 -1.78
C LEU A 19 -2.82 -20.97 -0.35
N SER A 20 -2.23 -20.31 0.65
CA SER A 20 -2.51 -20.57 2.06
C SER A 20 -3.53 -19.59 2.67
N PHE A 21 -3.49 -18.33 2.27
CA PHE A 21 -4.27 -17.25 2.91
C PHE A 21 -5.42 -16.73 2.03
N GLY A 22 -5.45 -17.09 0.74
CA GLY A 22 -6.30 -16.42 -0.23
C GLY A 22 -5.88 -14.97 -0.47
N SER A 23 -6.49 -14.30 -1.44
CA SER A 23 -6.16 -12.91 -1.78
C SER A 23 -6.61 -11.89 -0.72
N GLU A 24 -7.66 -12.19 0.04
CA GLU A 24 -8.20 -11.27 1.04
C GLU A 24 -7.31 -11.16 2.29
N TRP A 25 -6.73 -12.29 2.73
CA TRP A 25 -5.99 -12.37 4.00
C TRP A 25 -4.49 -12.54 3.81
N ASN A 26 -3.98 -12.43 2.59
CA ASN A 26 -2.54 -12.53 2.33
C ASN A 26 -1.79 -11.39 3.04
N PRO A 27 -0.93 -11.68 4.05
CA PRO A 27 -0.25 -10.66 4.82
C PRO A 27 0.67 -9.77 3.98
N LEU A 28 1.22 -10.28 2.86
CA LEU A 28 2.08 -9.51 1.97
C LEU A 28 1.33 -8.37 1.26
N TYR A 29 -0.01 -8.45 1.14
CA TYR A 29 -0.81 -7.33 0.62
C TYR A 29 -1.04 -6.23 1.65
N HIS A 30 -0.96 -6.57 2.93
CA HIS A 30 -1.36 -5.73 4.04
C HIS A 30 -0.18 -5.26 4.92
N LEU A 31 1.07 -5.37 4.44
CA LEU A 31 2.27 -5.11 5.26
C LEU A 31 2.24 -3.78 6.01
N GLY A 32 1.90 -2.67 5.34
CA GLY A 32 1.84 -1.36 5.99
C GLY A 32 0.75 -1.25 7.05
N THR A 33 -0.45 -1.78 6.79
CA THR A 33 -1.55 -1.80 7.76
C THR A 33 -1.29 -2.78 8.90
N LEU A 34 -0.62 -3.88 8.61
CA LEU A 34 -0.20 -4.87 9.60
C LEU A 34 0.86 -4.31 10.53
N SER A 35 1.87 -3.59 10.00
CA SER A 35 2.86 -2.87 10.82
C SER A 35 2.20 -1.87 11.75
N PHE A 36 1.17 -1.15 11.28
CA PHE A 36 0.43 -0.20 12.09
C PHE A 36 -0.38 -0.90 13.19
N PHE A 37 -1.02 -2.03 12.89
CA PHE A 37 -1.72 -2.85 13.88
C PHE A 37 -0.76 -3.39 14.95
N LEU A 38 0.39 -3.93 14.53
CA LEU A 38 1.42 -4.43 15.44
C LEU A 38 1.99 -3.31 16.33
N PHE A 39 2.15 -2.10 15.80
CA PHE A 39 2.52 -0.93 16.59
C PHE A 39 1.52 -0.66 17.73
N TRP A 40 0.21 -0.80 17.47
CA TRP A 40 -0.80 -0.69 18.53
C TRP A 40 -0.67 -1.80 19.57
N VAL A 41 -0.36 -3.03 19.17
CA VAL A 41 -0.11 -4.13 20.12
C VAL A 41 1.10 -3.81 21.01
N VAL A 42 2.20 -3.34 20.42
CA VAL A 42 3.41 -2.93 21.14
C VAL A 42 3.10 -1.76 22.09
N LEU A 43 2.39 -0.74 21.63
CA LEU A 43 2.05 0.43 22.44
C LEU A 43 1.20 0.04 23.67
N VAL A 44 0.13 -0.72 23.46
CA VAL A 44 -0.79 -1.11 24.56
C VAL A 44 -0.08 -2.03 25.56
N SER A 45 0.68 -3.02 25.08
CA SER A 45 1.45 -3.90 25.96
C SER A 45 2.55 -3.15 26.71
N GLY A 46 3.22 -2.18 26.08
CA GLY A 46 4.23 -1.34 26.71
C GLY A 46 3.67 -0.45 27.82
N ILE A 47 2.50 0.17 27.60
CA ILE A 47 1.80 0.94 28.66
C ILE A 47 1.47 0.04 29.88
N TYR A 48 1.03 -1.19 29.62
CA TYR A 48 0.78 -2.14 30.71
C TYR A 48 2.06 -2.50 31.46
N LEU A 49 3.17 -2.77 30.76
CA LEU A 49 4.44 -3.16 31.37
C LEU A 49 5.05 -2.05 32.22
N PHE A 50 4.76 -0.79 31.94
CA PHE A 50 5.22 0.34 32.74
C PHE A 50 4.68 0.31 34.18
N ILE A 51 3.50 -0.27 34.43
CA ILE A 51 2.88 -0.31 35.75
C ILE A 51 3.74 -1.08 36.79
N PRO A 52 4.20 -2.33 36.52
CA PRO A 52 5.05 -3.09 37.43
C PRO A 52 6.56 -2.83 37.26
N PHE A 53 6.98 -2.00 36.28
CA PHE A 53 8.39 -1.73 36.00
C PHE A 53 9.01 -0.73 37.00
N HIS A 54 10.24 -1.00 37.43
CA HIS A 54 11.02 -0.12 38.30
C HIS A 54 12.21 0.47 37.54
N GLY A 55 12.12 1.74 37.15
CA GLY A 55 13.10 2.47 36.34
C GLY A 55 14.34 2.86 37.14
N SER A 56 15.15 1.91 37.57
CA SER A 56 16.43 2.13 38.27
C SER A 56 17.44 1.04 37.90
N LEU A 57 18.72 1.31 38.13
CA LEU A 57 19.80 0.36 37.84
C LEU A 57 19.66 -0.96 38.61
N ASP A 58 19.25 -0.88 39.87
CA ASP A 58 19.07 -2.05 40.71
C ASP A 58 17.70 -2.70 40.55
N GLY A 59 16.68 -1.91 40.19
CA GLY A 59 15.29 -2.36 40.14
C GLY A 59 14.84 -2.90 38.77
N ALA A 60 15.43 -2.45 37.68
CA ALA A 60 14.95 -2.75 36.32
C ALA A 60 14.95 -4.26 36.06
N HIS A 61 16.11 -4.92 36.11
CA HIS A 61 16.22 -6.36 35.91
C HIS A 61 15.33 -7.16 36.87
N ALA A 62 15.35 -6.79 38.17
CA ALA A 62 14.56 -7.48 39.21
C ALA A 62 13.05 -7.38 38.95
N SER A 63 12.55 -6.21 38.50
CA SER A 63 11.14 -6.03 38.13
C SER A 63 10.74 -6.82 36.90
N ILE A 64 11.62 -6.91 35.90
CA ILE A 64 11.41 -7.74 34.69
C ILE A 64 11.35 -9.23 35.05
N GLU A 65 12.25 -9.71 35.91
CA GLU A 65 12.24 -11.11 36.38
C GLU A 65 10.99 -11.40 37.25
N TYR A 66 10.56 -10.46 38.07
CA TYR A 66 9.30 -10.57 38.81
C TYR A 66 8.09 -10.72 37.86
N MET A 67 8.01 -9.90 36.81
CA MET A 67 6.99 -10.00 35.79
C MET A 67 7.01 -11.35 35.09
N THR A 68 8.20 -11.85 34.76
CA THR A 68 8.38 -13.10 34.01
C THR A 68 8.00 -14.33 34.82
N HIS A 69 8.41 -14.39 36.11
CA HIS A 69 8.30 -15.59 36.89
C HIS A 69 7.14 -15.55 37.92
N GLN A 70 6.90 -14.42 38.56
CA GLN A 70 5.85 -14.30 39.60
C GLN A 70 4.49 -13.90 39.01
N GLN A 71 4.48 -13.01 38.01
CA GLN A 71 3.27 -12.57 37.31
C GLN A 71 3.22 -13.12 35.87
N TRP A 72 3.71 -14.33 35.66
CA TRP A 72 3.85 -14.94 34.33
C TRP A 72 2.55 -14.90 33.51
N TYR A 73 1.39 -15.11 34.15
CA TYR A 73 0.05 -15.20 33.53
C TYR A 73 -0.49 -13.86 33.00
N ALA A 74 0.04 -12.73 33.45
CA ALA A 74 -0.36 -11.39 33.03
C ALA A 74 0.85 -10.60 32.50
N ALA A 75 1.73 -10.14 33.39
CA ALA A 75 2.87 -9.29 33.01
C ALA A 75 3.90 -10.06 32.16
N GLY A 76 4.15 -11.34 32.44
CA GLY A 76 5.02 -12.19 31.62
C GLY A 76 4.50 -12.41 30.21
N VAL A 77 3.19 -12.67 30.05
CA VAL A 77 2.54 -12.78 28.75
C VAL A 77 2.60 -11.44 28.01
N MET A 78 2.32 -10.32 28.69
CA MET A 78 2.40 -8.98 28.09
C MET A 78 3.82 -8.61 27.68
N ARG A 79 4.84 -9.00 28.47
CA ARG A 79 6.25 -8.85 28.12
C ARG A 79 6.59 -9.61 26.83
N SER A 80 6.20 -10.88 26.75
CA SER A 80 6.43 -11.72 25.59
C SER A 80 5.70 -11.17 24.36
N LEU A 81 4.45 -10.75 24.53
CA LEU A 81 3.66 -10.14 23.46
C LEU A 81 4.30 -8.82 22.96
N HIS A 82 4.78 -7.97 23.87
CA HIS A 82 5.51 -6.74 23.53
C HIS A 82 6.76 -7.04 22.72
N ARG A 83 7.54 -8.01 23.15
CA ARG A 83 8.77 -8.44 22.49
C ARG A 83 8.50 -8.99 21.09
N TYR A 84 7.62 -9.99 20.95
CA TYR A 84 7.34 -10.63 19.66
C TYR A 84 6.57 -9.74 18.69
N ALA A 85 5.69 -8.87 19.19
CA ALA A 85 5.05 -7.88 18.35
C ALA A 85 6.06 -6.85 17.84
N SER A 86 7.06 -6.46 18.64
CA SER A 86 8.15 -5.59 18.22
C SER A 86 8.98 -6.22 17.09
N ASP A 87 9.35 -7.50 17.20
CA ASP A 87 10.05 -8.23 16.14
C ASP A 87 9.21 -8.30 14.85
N ALA A 88 7.91 -8.56 15.00
CA ALA A 88 6.99 -8.57 13.87
C ALA A 88 6.86 -7.17 13.22
N VAL A 89 6.94 -6.07 13.98
CA VAL A 89 6.95 -4.69 13.42
C VAL A 89 8.14 -4.51 12.49
N ILE A 90 9.36 -4.80 12.95
CA ILE A 90 10.55 -4.57 12.12
C ILE A 90 10.54 -5.44 10.86
N VAL A 91 10.12 -6.71 10.96
CA VAL A 91 9.99 -7.61 9.81
C VAL A 91 8.97 -7.07 8.81
N THR A 92 7.78 -6.69 9.27
CA THR A 92 6.72 -6.19 8.38
C THR A 92 7.07 -4.86 7.75
N VAL A 93 7.77 -3.95 8.47
CA VAL A 93 8.24 -2.66 7.95
C VAL A 93 9.33 -2.86 6.88
N LEU A 94 10.30 -3.76 7.09
CA LEU A 94 11.33 -4.08 6.10
C LEU A 94 10.72 -4.72 4.84
N LEU A 95 9.78 -5.65 5.01
CA LEU A 95 9.04 -6.24 3.88
C LEU A 95 8.17 -5.19 3.16
N HIS A 96 7.57 -4.24 3.90
CA HIS A 96 6.83 -3.12 3.32
C HIS A 96 7.74 -2.24 2.47
N LEU A 97 8.89 -1.85 2.99
CA LEU A 97 9.90 -1.08 2.24
C LEU A 97 10.31 -1.82 0.95
N PHE A 98 10.59 -3.12 1.05
CA PHE A 98 10.94 -3.95 -0.10
C PHE A 98 9.79 -4.05 -1.13
N LYS A 99 8.55 -4.25 -0.69
CA LYS A 99 7.34 -4.26 -1.54
C LYS A 99 7.20 -2.95 -2.32
N GLU A 100 7.29 -1.82 -1.64
CA GLU A 100 7.14 -0.50 -2.27
C GLU A 100 8.26 -0.24 -3.29
N PHE A 101 9.49 -0.68 -2.99
CA PHE A 101 10.60 -0.65 -3.94
C PHE A 101 10.36 -1.55 -5.15
N ALA A 102 10.03 -2.84 -4.94
CA ALA A 102 9.78 -3.82 -6.00
C ALA A 102 8.63 -3.38 -6.92
N SER A 103 7.60 -2.74 -6.36
CA SER A 103 6.44 -2.22 -7.08
C SER A 103 6.70 -0.87 -7.77
N GLY A 104 7.89 -0.27 -7.60
CA GLY A 104 8.24 1.03 -8.16
C GLY A 104 7.46 2.20 -7.54
N ARG A 105 6.94 2.02 -6.33
CA ARG A 105 6.10 2.99 -5.62
C ARG A 105 6.88 4.04 -4.82
N TYR A 106 8.18 4.18 -5.06
CA TYR A 106 9.04 5.20 -4.47
C TYR A 106 9.13 6.50 -5.29
N ARG A 107 8.48 6.58 -6.45
CA ARG A 107 8.60 7.69 -7.43
C ARG A 107 7.26 8.34 -7.75
N GLY A 108 7.29 9.39 -8.60
CA GLY A 108 6.12 10.18 -8.95
C GLY A 108 5.49 10.79 -7.70
N PHE A 109 4.18 10.82 -7.59
CA PHE A 109 3.47 11.40 -6.44
C PHE A 109 3.74 10.69 -5.10
N ARG A 110 4.38 9.49 -5.10
CA ARG A 110 4.70 8.71 -3.88
C ARG A 110 6.07 9.00 -3.30
N TRP A 111 6.90 9.81 -3.95
CA TRP A 111 8.26 10.11 -3.48
C TRP A 111 8.31 10.60 -2.02
N PHE A 112 7.32 11.42 -1.63
CA PHE A 112 7.27 11.96 -0.27
C PHE A 112 7.03 10.87 0.78
N SER A 113 6.10 9.94 0.53
CA SER A 113 5.87 8.81 1.42
C SER A 113 7.11 7.89 1.51
N TRP A 114 7.83 7.69 0.40
CA TRP A 114 9.08 6.95 0.42
C TRP A 114 10.12 7.63 1.30
N VAL A 115 10.40 8.90 1.07
CA VAL A 115 11.42 9.66 1.81
C VAL A 115 11.09 9.74 3.31
N THR A 116 9.82 9.95 3.67
CA THR A 116 9.41 9.99 5.09
C THR A 116 9.37 8.62 5.75
N GLY A 117 9.25 7.55 4.97
CA GLY A 117 9.31 6.17 5.46
C GLY A 117 10.69 5.78 6.02
N ILE A 118 11.77 6.32 5.46
CA ILE A 118 13.13 5.99 5.91
C ILE A 118 13.42 6.49 7.35
N PRO A 119 13.16 7.77 7.72
CA PRO A 119 13.25 8.19 9.12
C PRO A 119 12.29 7.44 10.04
N THR A 120 11.09 7.07 9.56
CA THR A 120 10.15 6.26 10.35
C THR A 120 10.73 4.88 10.68
N LEU A 121 11.40 4.23 9.72
CA LEU A 121 12.14 2.98 9.96
C LEU A 121 13.21 3.16 11.05
N TRP A 122 13.99 4.24 11.00
CA TRP A 122 14.99 4.54 12.04
C TRP A 122 14.37 4.76 13.42
N MET A 123 13.18 5.38 13.49
CA MET A 123 12.46 5.50 14.76
C MET A 123 12.05 4.14 15.32
N VAL A 124 11.61 3.20 14.48
CA VAL A 124 11.31 1.83 14.90
C VAL A 124 12.58 1.12 15.41
N VAL A 125 13.70 1.24 14.68
CA VAL A 125 14.98 0.63 15.08
C VAL A 125 15.46 1.19 16.43
N THR A 126 15.46 2.52 16.58
CA THR A 126 15.91 3.15 17.84
C THR A 126 15.00 2.85 19.02
N LEU A 127 13.69 2.72 18.80
CA LEU A 127 12.75 2.24 19.82
C LEU A 127 13.09 0.83 20.29
N GLY A 128 13.33 -0.10 19.35
CA GLY A 128 13.76 -1.45 19.72
C GLY A 128 15.06 -1.45 20.53
N ILE A 129 16.08 -0.70 20.09
CA ILE A 129 17.36 -0.57 20.79
C ILE A 129 17.18 -0.05 22.23
N THR A 130 16.41 1.03 22.40
CA THR A 130 16.16 1.57 23.76
C THR A 130 15.32 0.64 24.61
N GLY A 131 14.46 -0.19 24.02
CA GLY A 131 13.72 -1.24 24.72
C GLY A 131 14.62 -2.33 25.30
N TYR A 132 15.71 -2.71 24.58
CA TYR A 132 16.72 -3.62 25.15
C TYR A 132 17.41 -3.03 26.38
N TRP A 133 17.72 -1.74 26.38
CA TRP A 133 18.35 -1.11 27.53
C TRP A 133 17.53 -1.26 28.82
N LEU A 134 16.21 -1.21 28.73
CA LEU A 134 15.33 -1.24 29.89
C LEU A 134 15.29 -2.59 30.60
N VAL A 135 15.65 -3.68 29.93
CA VAL A 135 15.75 -5.01 30.57
C VAL A 135 16.90 -5.06 31.56
N TRP A 136 17.98 -4.34 31.32
CA TRP A 136 19.19 -4.19 32.10
C TRP A 136 19.86 -5.51 32.50
N ASP A 137 19.95 -6.39 31.51
CA ASP A 137 20.68 -7.66 31.53
C ASP A 137 22.01 -7.56 30.77
N GLU A 138 22.75 -8.65 30.59
CA GLU A 138 24.02 -8.70 29.84
C GLU A 138 23.85 -8.26 28.38
N MET A 139 22.72 -8.56 27.74
CA MET A 139 22.39 -8.08 26.40
C MET A 139 22.22 -6.55 26.41
N ALA A 140 21.45 -6.02 27.36
CA ALA A 140 21.27 -4.58 27.54
C ALA A 140 22.60 -3.86 27.77
N GLN A 141 23.49 -4.44 28.57
CA GLN A 141 24.85 -3.92 28.79
C GLN A 141 25.64 -3.83 27.49
N PHE A 142 25.63 -4.90 26.68
CA PHE A 142 26.31 -4.94 25.38
C PHE A 142 25.75 -3.86 24.44
N VAL A 143 24.43 -3.77 24.33
CA VAL A 143 23.75 -2.77 23.50
C VAL A 143 24.05 -1.35 23.98
N ALA A 144 24.02 -1.11 25.29
CA ALA A 144 24.29 0.20 25.88
C ALA A 144 25.73 0.68 25.61
N VAL A 145 26.71 -0.19 25.86
CA VAL A 145 28.13 0.10 25.58
C VAL A 145 28.38 0.32 24.09
N GLY A 146 27.83 -0.53 23.23
CA GLY A 146 27.92 -0.39 21.78
C GLY A 146 27.28 0.91 21.27
N SER A 147 26.10 1.27 21.81
CA SER A 147 25.44 2.55 21.49
C SER A 147 26.28 3.75 21.93
N ALA A 148 26.88 3.69 23.14
CA ALA A 148 27.76 4.74 23.62
C ALA A 148 28.99 4.92 22.71
N ARG A 149 29.61 3.82 22.25
CA ARG A 149 30.72 3.84 21.28
C ARG A 149 30.30 4.50 19.95
N LEU A 150 29.08 4.18 19.45
CA LEU A 150 28.54 4.82 18.25
C LEU A 150 28.31 6.32 18.47
N MET A 151 27.72 6.72 19.58
CA MET A 151 27.47 8.13 19.87
C MET A 151 28.76 8.93 20.01
N ASP A 152 29.77 8.40 20.71
CA ASP A 152 31.06 9.06 20.93
C ASP A 152 31.89 9.20 19.64
N ALA A 153 31.58 8.43 18.61
CA ALA A 153 32.16 8.62 17.29
C ALA A 153 31.66 9.89 16.59
N LEU A 154 30.55 10.46 17.06
CA LEU A 154 30.04 11.73 16.57
C LEU A 154 30.74 12.90 17.29
N PRO A 155 31.15 13.97 16.59
CA PRO A 155 31.90 15.09 17.18
C PRO A 155 31.20 15.77 18.36
N ILE A 156 29.88 15.68 18.44
CA ILE A 156 29.06 16.32 19.48
C ILE A 156 29.31 15.71 20.87
N PHE A 157 29.57 14.39 20.96
CA PHE A 157 29.67 13.68 22.23
C PHE A 157 31.10 13.55 22.77
N SER A 158 32.11 13.44 21.90
CA SER A 158 33.52 13.46 22.25
C SER A 158 33.93 12.59 23.43
N GLY A 159 33.46 11.34 23.52
CA GLY A 159 33.77 10.39 24.57
C GLY A 159 32.95 10.55 25.87
N ALA A 160 31.96 11.44 25.88
CA ALA A 160 31.12 11.68 27.06
C ALA A 160 30.23 10.49 27.40
N MET A 161 29.76 9.75 26.38
CA MET A 161 28.78 8.66 26.59
C MET A 161 29.45 7.41 27.16
N THR A 162 30.61 6.98 26.60
CA THR A 162 31.33 5.78 27.05
C THR A 162 31.83 5.92 28.48
N ARG A 163 32.18 7.12 28.93
CA ARG A 163 32.62 7.38 30.32
C ARG A 163 31.58 6.98 31.37
N ASN A 164 30.28 7.08 31.05
CA ASN A 164 29.22 6.65 31.97
C ASN A 164 29.27 5.14 32.29
N PHE A 165 29.81 4.33 31.37
CA PHE A 165 29.87 2.87 31.54
C PHE A 165 31.21 2.37 32.09
N VAL A 166 32.30 3.13 31.93
CA VAL A 166 33.65 2.72 32.36
C VAL A 166 33.98 3.13 33.78
N SER A 167 33.52 4.29 34.22
CA SER A 167 33.93 4.90 35.53
C SER A 167 32.91 4.69 36.65
N GLY A 168 31.92 3.79 36.49
CA GLY A 168 30.83 3.66 37.46
C GLY A 168 29.95 4.91 37.55
N GLY A 169 30.03 5.78 36.54
CA GLY A 169 29.27 7.03 36.50
C GLY A 169 27.81 6.89 36.03
N MET A 170 27.37 5.68 35.71
CA MET A 170 25.98 5.45 35.36
C MET A 170 25.10 5.67 36.60
N THR A 171 24.09 6.49 36.46
CA THR A 171 23.18 6.86 37.53
C THR A 171 21.73 6.54 37.13
N ASP A 172 20.85 6.40 38.10
CA ASP A 172 19.42 6.24 37.85
C ASP A 172 18.85 7.37 36.98
N ARG A 173 19.40 8.59 37.06
CA ARG A 173 18.98 9.71 36.21
C ARG A 173 19.20 9.42 34.73
N PHE A 174 20.34 8.81 34.37
CA PHE A 174 20.60 8.42 32.98
C PHE A 174 19.66 7.29 32.56
N PHE A 175 19.43 6.32 33.43
CA PHE A 175 18.51 5.23 33.19
C PHE A 175 17.07 5.75 32.98
N ILE A 176 16.59 6.63 33.86
CA ILE A 176 15.28 7.29 33.72
C ILE A 176 15.16 8.08 32.42
N LEU A 177 16.26 8.70 31.92
CA LEU A 177 16.24 9.37 30.61
C LEU A 177 15.95 8.39 29.49
N ILE A 178 16.59 7.22 29.49
CA ILE A 178 16.35 6.18 28.46
C ILE A 178 14.91 5.66 28.58
N GLU A 179 14.43 5.44 29.79
CA GLU A 179 13.05 5.07 30.07
C GLU A 179 12.06 6.09 29.49
N PHE A 180 12.26 7.39 29.79
CA PHE A 180 11.45 8.48 29.27
C PHE A 180 11.47 8.51 27.72
N LEU A 181 12.64 8.34 27.11
CA LEU A 181 12.76 8.32 25.65
C LEU A 181 11.99 7.15 25.05
N HIS A 182 12.10 5.95 25.61
CA HIS A 182 11.41 4.76 25.11
C HIS A 182 9.89 4.83 25.33
N LEU A 183 9.43 5.24 26.50
CA LEU A 183 8.02 5.23 26.89
C LEU A 183 7.22 6.39 26.28
N LEU A 184 7.83 7.56 26.13
CA LEU A 184 7.13 8.77 25.73
C LEU A 184 7.77 9.46 24.53
N GLY A 185 9.05 9.80 24.60
CA GLY A 185 9.71 10.66 23.62
C GLY A 185 9.71 10.07 22.22
N GLN A 186 10.23 8.86 22.06
CA GLN A 186 10.32 8.18 20.76
C GLN A 186 8.95 7.71 20.25
N PRO A 187 8.03 7.13 21.03
CA PRO A 187 6.69 6.78 20.57
C PRO A 187 5.91 8.00 20.06
N LEU A 188 5.98 9.14 20.76
CA LEU A 188 5.32 10.36 20.34
C LEU A 188 5.89 10.87 19.00
N LEU A 189 7.22 10.85 18.85
CA LEU A 189 7.88 11.20 17.60
C LEU A 189 7.53 10.21 16.49
N LEU A 190 7.46 8.91 16.77
CA LEU A 190 7.05 7.88 15.81
C LEU A 190 5.61 8.11 15.33
N VAL A 191 4.66 8.43 16.20
CA VAL A 191 3.28 8.78 15.82
C VAL A 191 3.27 9.99 14.89
N PHE A 192 4.06 11.04 15.20
CA PHE A 192 4.20 12.20 14.33
C PHE A 192 4.78 11.82 12.95
N MET A 193 5.81 10.98 12.92
CA MET A 193 6.43 10.52 11.66
C MET A 193 5.47 9.65 10.85
N LEU A 194 4.69 8.77 11.49
CA LEU A 194 3.64 7.98 10.85
C LEU A 194 2.56 8.88 10.25
N TRP A 195 2.11 9.91 11.00
CA TRP A 195 1.17 10.89 10.46
C TRP A 195 1.74 11.61 9.23
N LEU A 196 3.00 12.04 9.28
CA LEU A 196 3.67 12.68 8.14
C LEU A 196 3.80 11.73 6.95
N HIS A 197 4.13 10.46 7.20
CA HIS A 197 4.28 9.42 6.19
C HIS A 197 2.96 9.17 5.43
N VAL A 198 1.83 9.16 6.14
CA VAL A 198 0.51 8.93 5.54
C VAL A 198 -0.22 10.20 5.08
N LYS A 199 0.24 11.40 5.47
CA LYS A 199 -0.45 12.69 5.26
C LYS A 199 -0.85 12.93 3.80
N ARG A 200 0.01 12.60 2.83
CA ARG A 200 -0.28 12.76 1.40
C ARG A 200 -1.14 11.64 0.82
N MET A 201 -1.51 10.66 1.62
CA MET A 201 -2.39 9.57 1.23
C MET A 201 -3.77 9.83 1.85
N SER A 202 -4.60 10.68 1.18
CA SER A 202 -5.97 10.90 1.64
C SER A 202 -6.72 9.57 1.78
N ASN A 203 -7.46 9.40 2.90
CA ASN A 203 -8.25 8.19 3.24
C ASN A 203 -7.46 6.86 3.14
N VAL A 204 -6.29 6.82 3.76
CA VAL A 204 -5.56 5.55 3.93
C VAL A 204 -6.36 4.62 4.81
N ASN A 205 -6.56 3.39 4.35
CA ASN A 205 -7.00 2.33 5.23
C ASN A 205 -5.80 1.89 6.07
N ILE A 206 -5.79 2.26 7.35
CA ILE A 206 -4.69 1.97 8.29
C ILE A 206 -4.86 0.63 9.02
N ASN A 207 -6.04 0.03 8.93
CA ASN A 207 -6.33 -1.23 9.59
C ASN A 207 -6.28 -2.40 8.59
N PRO A 208 -5.64 -3.52 8.95
CA PRO A 208 -5.72 -4.75 8.17
C PRO A 208 -7.12 -5.37 8.24
N PRO A 209 -7.46 -6.32 7.36
CA PRO A 209 -8.70 -7.09 7.48
C PRO A 209 -8.84 -7.70 8.89
N ARG A 210 -10.06 -7.69 9.44
CA ARG A 210 -10.31 -8.13 10.83
C ARG A 210 -9.84 -9.56 11.09
N GLY A 211 -10.03 -10.47 10.12
CA GLY A 211 -9.55 -11.85 10.24
C GLY A 211 -8.03 -11.94 10.31
N LEU A 212 -7.32 -11.18 9.48
CA LEU A 212 -5.86 -11.10 9.50
C LEU A 212 -5.33 -10.52 10.83
N ALA A 213 -5.95 -9.43 11.33
CA ALA A 213 -5.59 -8.84 12.61
C ALA A 213 -5.79 -9.83 13.77
N ALA A 214 -6.95 -10.47 13.83
CA ALA A 214 -7.28 -11.45 14.86
C ALA A 214 -6.34 -12.68 14.80
N GLY A 215 -6.08 -13.22 13.61
CA GLY A 215 -5.16 -14.33 13.42
C GLY A 215 -3.72 -13.98 13.82
N THR A 216 -3.24 -12.80 13.45
CA THR A 216 -1.91 -12.30 13.84
C THR A 216 -1.80 -12.14 15.35
N PHE A 217 -2.81 -11.54 16.00
CA PHE A 217 -2.83 -11.38 17.45
C PHE A 217 -2.87 -12.73 18.18
N ALA A 218 -3.72 -13.66 17.71
CA ALA A 218 -3.82 -15.00 18.27
C ALA A 218 -2.50 -15.78 18.13
N ALA A 219 -1.81 -15.67 16.99
CA ALA A 219 -0.51 -16.29 16.77
C ALA A 219 0.57 -15.73 17.71
N LEU A 220 0.62 -14.40 17.89
CA LEU A 220 1.54 -13.75 18.82
C LEU A 220 1.24 -14.15 20.28
N LEU A 221 -0.02 -14.22 20.66
CA LEU A 221 -0.43 -14.65 21.99
C LEU A 221 -0.06 -16.12 22.24
N ALA A 222 -0.33 -17.00 21.27
CA ALA A 222 0.06 -18.41 21.35
C ALA A 222 1.57 -18.57 21.49
N LEU A 223 2.36 -17.82 20.70
CA LEU A 223 3.81 -17.81 20.81
C LEU A 223 4.27 -17.28 22.17
N SER A 224 3.63 -16.22 22.70
CA SER A 224 3.93 -15.64 24.01
C SER A 224 3.67 -16.61 25.18
N LEU A 225 2.72 -17.53 25.00
CA LEU A 225 2.42 -18.58 25.98
C LEU A 225 3.33 -19.82 25.84
N TYR A 226 3.69 -20.16 24.60
CA TYR A 226 4.51 -21.34 24.30
C TYR A 226 5.99 -21.11 24.59
N GLU A 227 6.53 -19.94 24.21
CA GLU A 227 7.92 -19.54 24.37
C GLU A 227 7.99 -18.17 25.06
N PRO A 228 7.89 -18.11 26.38
CA PRO A 228 7.96 -16.84 27.12
C PRO A 228 9.31 -16.14 26.93
N ALA A 229 9.27 -14.82 26.74
CA ALA A 229 10.49 -14.01 26.65
C ALA A 229 11.23 -14.02 28.00
N THR A 230 12.50 -14.41 27.96
CA THR A 230 13.39 -14.47 29.13
C THR A 230 14.47 -13.39 29.06
N SER A 231 15.15 -13.13 30.19
CA SER A 231 16.31 -12.25 30.28
C SER A 231 17.59 -13.06 30.38
N HIS A 232 18.72 -12.43 30.04
CA HIS A 232 20.05 -12.89 30.43
C HIS A 232 20.32 -12.59 31.90
N ALA A 233 21.51 -12.96 32.41
CA ALA A 233 21.96 -12.56 33.72
C ALA A 233 21.95 -11.03 33.87
N PRO A 234 21.80 -10.50 35.11
CA PRO A 234 21.76 -9.05 35.33
C PRO A 234 23.05 -8.36 34.84
N ALA A 235 22.93 -7.16 34.29
CA ALA A 235 24.05 -6.37 33.85
C ALA A 235 25.11 -6.18 34.96
N ASN A 236 26.37 -6.34 34.59
CA ASN A 236 27.51 -6.10 35.47
C ASN A 236 28.63 -5.38 34.74
N LEU A 237 28.72 -4.07 34.93
CA LEU A 237 29.69 -3.22 34.24
C LEU A 237 31.16 -3.54 34.58
N ALA A 238 31.41 -4.31 35.65
CA ALA A 238 32.76 -4.78 35.99
C ALA A 238 33.20 -6.01 35.18
N ARG A 239 32.31 -6.59 34.39
CA ARG A 239 32.58 -7.77 33.54
C ARG A 239 32.14 -7.52 32.11
N VAL A 240 32.93 -8.04 31.16
CA VAL A 240 32.54 -8.08 29.76
C VAL A 240 31.84 -9.43 29.50
N PRO A 241 30.60 -9.45 29.04
CA PRO A 241 29.92 -10.69 28.64
C PRO A 241 30.74 -11.46 27.61
N GLN A 242 30.92 -12.78 27.83
CA GLN A 242 31.76 -13.60 26.95
C GLN A 242 30.99 -14.17 25.75
N GLU A 243 29.70 -14.48 25.97
CA GLU A 243 28.82 -15.01 24.95
C GLU A 243 27.47 -14.28 25.03
N ILE A 244 27.01 -13.79 23.88
CA ILE A 244 25.72 -13.09 23.77
C ILE A 244 24.98 -13.61 22.56
N HIS A 245 23.75 -14.08 22.76
CA HIS A 245 22.83 -14.45 21.70
C HIS A 245 22.14 -13.20 21.14
N ILE A 246 22.67 -12.65 20.04
CA ILE A 246 22.22 -11.39 19.46
C ILE A 246 20.87 -11.56 18.78
N ASP A 247 19.98 -10.62 19.04
CA ASP A 247 18.80 -10.41 18.22
C ASP A 247 19.15 -9.74 16.89
N TRP A 248 19.04 -10.50 15.80
CA TRP A 248 19.34 -10.03 14.46
C TRP A 248 18.31 -9.04 13.88
N PHE A 249 17.14 -8.88 14.48
CA PHE A 249 16.13 -7.95 14.00
C PHE A 249 16.51 -6.49 14.26
N TYR A 250 16.99 -6.19 15.46
CA TYR A 250 17.34 -4.83 15.88
C TYR A 250 18.83 -4.59 16.03
N LEU A 251 19.60 -5.64 16.39
CA LEU A 251 20.97 -5.51 16.86
C LEU A 251 22.03 -5.88 15.80
N ASN A 252 21.64 -6.02 14.53
CA ASN A 252 22.50 -6.44 13.44
C ASN A 252 23.71 -5.49 13.18
N VAL A 253 23.64 -4.24 13.65
CA VAL A 253 24.74 -3.25 13.51
C VAL A 253 25.82 -3.46 14.57
N TYR A 254 25.50 -4.01 15.74
CA TYR A 254 26.46 -4.11 16.85
C TYR A 254 27.65 -5.05 16.59
N PRO A 255 27.48 -6.23 15.96
CA PRO A 255 28.64 -7.05 15.58
C PRO A 255 29.64 -6.33 14.67
N LEU A 256 29.18 -5.38 13.86
CA LEU A 256 30.07 -4.59 13.02
C LEU A 256 31.03 -3.71 13.83
N LEU A 257 30.64 -3.31 15.05
CA LEU A 257 31.50 -2.53 15.95
C LEU A 257 32.68 -3.32 16.52
N GLU A 258 32.63 -4.65 16.48
CA GLU A 258 33.74 -5.51 16.83
C GLU A 258 34.73 -5.70 15.67
N LEU A 259 34.28 -5.49 14.44
CA LEU A 259 35.07 -5.63 13.22
C LEU A 259 35.58 -4.30 12.68
N TRP A 260 34.80 -3.21 12.87
CA TRP A 260 35.06 -1.91 12.26
C TRP A 260 35.02 -0.78 13.30
N PRO A 261 35.84 0.28 13.10
CA PRO A 261 35.70 1.51 13.88
C PRO A 261 34.29 2.10 13.74
N ALA A 262 33.78 2.66 14.83
CA ALA A 262 32.40 3.22 14.85
C ALA A 262 32.13 4.29 13.77
N GLN A 263 33.17 5.04 13.36
CA GLN A 263 33.08 6.00 12.25
C GLN A 263 32.76 5.31 10.92
N GLN A 264 33.32 4.13 10.65
CA GLN A 264 33.03 3.37 9.42
C GLN A 264 31.61 2.79 9.45
N VAL A 265 31.16 2.34 10.62
CA VAL A 265 29.77 1.90 10.80
C VAL A 265 28.79 3.05 10.53
N TRP A 266 29.10 4.27 11.01
CA TRP A 266 28.32 5.47 10.68
C TRP A 266 28.35 5.80 9.20
N MET A 267 29.51 5.75 8.55
CA MET A 267 29.61 6.00 7.10
C MET A 267 28.74 5.03 6.30
N LEU A 268 28.76 3.74 6.66
CA LEU A 268 27.91 2.73 6.03
C LEU A 268 26.42 3.06 6.25
N THR A 269 26.02 3.29 7.51
CA THR A 269 24.63 3.54 7.90
C THR A 269 24.06 4.80 7.23
N ILE A 270 24.83 5.91 7.28
CA ILE A 270 24.43 7.17 6.63
C ILE A 270 24.44 6.99 5.11
N GLY A 271 25.44 6.33 4.54
CA GLY A 271 25.53 6.08 3.10
C GLY A 271 24.32 5.29 2.57
N VAL A 272 23.93 4.20 3.24
CA VAL A 272 22.75 3.41 2.90
C VAL A 272 21.47 4.24 3.07
N THR A 273 21.36 5.00 4.15
CA THR A 273 20.21 5.87 4.40
C THR A 273 20.04 6.91 3.30
N LEU A 274 21.12 7.61 2.93
CA LEU A 274 21.09 8.60 1.86
C LEU A 274 20.75 7.97 0.51
N LEU A 275 21.33 6.80 0.21
CA LEU A 275 21.03 6.06 -1.02
C LEU A 275 19.53 5.70 -1.09
N LEU A 276 18.96 5.19 -0.01
CA LEU A 276 17.53 4.87 0.07
C LEU A 276 16.68 6.13 -0.08
N MET A 277 17.01 7.22 0.62
CA MET A 277 16.28 8.49 0.51
C MET A 277 16.36 9.08 -0.90
N MET A 278 17.50 8.98 -1.58
CA MET A 278 17.70 9.51 -2.93
C MET A 278 17.15 8.61 -4.05
N THR A 279 16.72 7.41 -3.74
CA THR A 279 16.17 6.44 -4.72
C THR A 279 15.13 7.04 -5.69
N PRO A 280 14.18 7.91 -5.27
CA PRO A 280 13.20 8.51 -6.19
C PRO A 280 13.83 9.30 -7.34
N TRP A 281 14.96 9.95 -7.10
CA TRP A 281 15.67 10.79 -8.08
C TRP A 281 16.76 10.04 -8.84
N LEU A 282 17.40 9.03 -8.21
CA LEU A 282 18.39 8.18 -8.85
C LEU A 282 17.76 7.23 -9.88
N LEU A 283 16.54 6.80 -9.65
CA LEU A 283 15.79 5.88 -10.51
C LEU A 283 14.50 6.53 -11.03
N PRO A 284 14.56 7.66 -11.73
CA PRO A 284 13.37 8.38 -12.17
C PRO A 284 12.58 7.55 -13.19
N LYS A 285 11.27 7.71 -13.16
CA LYS A 285 10.38 7.29 -14.25
C LYS A 285 9.94 8.57 -14.97
N LYS A 286 9.81 8.55 -16.30
CA LYS A 286 9.16 9.65 -17.02
C LYS A 286 7.75 9.81 -16.44
N ASP A 287 7.46 10.99 -15.94
CA ASP A 287 6.11 11.34 -15.51
C ASP A 287 5.17 11.27 -16.72
N GLY A 288 3.98 10.71 -16.52
CA GLY A 288 2.93 10.79 -17.53
C GLY A 288 2.51 12.24 -17.76
N ALA A 289 1.98 12.53 -18.94
CA ALA A 289 1.41 13.84 -19.23
C ALA A 289 0.34 14.20 -18.20
N LYS A 290 0.29 15.45 -17.78
CA LYS A 290 -0.67 15.94 -16.79
C LYS A 290 -2.05 16.15 -17.43
N ALA A 291 -3.11 16.12 -16.63
CA ALA A 291 -4.45 16.41 -17.12
C ALA A 291 -4.51 17.84 -17.70
N VAL A 292 -5.21 17.98 -18.81
CA VAL A 292 -5.41 19.25 -19.50
C VAL A 292 -6.88 19.62 -19.46
N VAL A 293 -7.17 20.88 -19.14
CA VAL A 293 -8.52 21.45 -19.14
C VAL A 293 -8.81 22.08 -20.51
N ASP A 294 -9.95 21.73 -21.06
CA ASP A 294 -10.54 22.40 -22.23
C ASP A 294 -11.70 23.28 -21.75
N LEU A 295 -11.48 24.58 -21.68
CA LEU A 295 -12.48 25.53 -21.17
C LEU A 295 -13.73 25.58 -22.06
N GLU A 296 -13.59 25.39 -23.36
CA GLU A 296 -14.72 25.38 -24.29
C GLU A 296 -15.74 24.29 -23.95
N HIS A 297 -15.26 23.15 -23.40
CA HIS A 297 -16.06 21.99 -23.04
C HIS A 297 -16.26 21.83 -21.52
N CYS A 298 -15.61 22.68 -20.70
CA CYS A 298 -15.76 22.69 -19.25
C CYS A 298 -17.00 23.52 -18.83
N ASN A 299 -17.88 22.91 -18.06
CA ASN A 299 -19.07 23.57 -17.51
C ASN A 299 -18.94 23.97 -16.03
N GLY A 300 -17.74 23.87 -15.44
CA GLY A 300 -17.49 24.26 -14.06
C GLY A 300 -18.21 23.45 -12.97
N CYS A 301 -18.68 22.23 -13.28
CA CYS A 301 -19.48 21.42 -12.35
C CYS A 301 -18.75 20.91 -11.09
N GLY A 302 -17.43 20.99 -11.04
CA GLY A 302 -16.61 20.62 -9.89
C GLY A 302 -16.42 19.12 -9.63
N ILE A 303 -17.06 18.20 -10.37
CA ILE A 303 -16.98 16.75 -10.10
C ILE A 303 -15.55 16.23 -10.20
N CYS A 304 -14.74 16.70 -11.15
CA CYS A 304 -13.34 16.33 -11.28
C CYS A 304 -12.46 16.87 -10.13
N PHE A 305 -12.83 18.03 -9.55
CA PHE A 305 -12.23 18.58 -8.35
C PHE A 305 -12.50 17.67 -7.13
N GLU A 306 -13.76 17.29 -6.90
CA GLU A 306 -14.14 16.39 -5.79
C GLU A 306 -13.52 14.99 -5.92
N ASP A 307 -13.29 14.51 -7.15
CA ASP A 307 -12.76 13.18 -7.42
C ASP A 307 -11.23 13.10 -7.43
N CYS A 308 -10.53 14.24 -7.44
CA CYS A 308 -9.08 14.25 -7.52
C CYS A 308 -8.45 13.69 -6.22
N PRO A 309 -7.75 12.53 -6.27
CA PRO A 309 -7.16 11.94 -5.06
C PRO A 309 -5.87 12.65 -4.62
N PHE A 310 -5.44 13.70 -5.34
CA PHE A 310 -4.17 14.40 -5.12
C PHE A 310 -4.37 15.88 -4.82
N ASP A 311 -5.60 16.35 -4.71
CA ASP A 311 -5.95 17.75 -4.53
C ASP A 311 -5.28 18.67 -5.59
N ALA A 312 -5.07 18.10 -6.79
CA ALA A 312 -4.38 18.78 -7.90
C ALA A 312 -5.31 19.62 -8.76
N ILE A 313 -6.60 19.64 -8.47
CA ILE A 313 -7.61 20.41 -9.22
C ILE A 313 -8.22 21.43 -8.28
N THR A 314 -8.32 22.66 -8.72
CA THR A 314 -8.99 23.74 -8.01
C THR A 314 -10.19 24.24 -8.81
N LEU A 315 -11.24 24.66 -8.12
CA LEU A 315 -12.38 25.33 -8.70
C LEU A 315 -12.19 26.84 -8.53
N GLN A 316 -12.23 27.58 -9.61
CA GLN A 316 -12.01 29.04 -9.62
C GLN A 316 -13.06 29.76 -10.47
N ALA A 317 -13.12 31.08 -10.35
CA ALA A 317 -13.98 31.89 -11.18
C ALA A 317 -13.60 31.73 -12.66
N ARG A 318 -14.59 31.71 -13.55
CA ARG A 318 -14.37 31.54 -14.97
C ARG A 318 -13.63 32.70 -15.60
N SER A 319 -12.62 32.42 -16.44
CA SER A 319 -11.72 33.39 -17.01
C SER A 319 -12.03 33.78 -18.48
N ASP A 320 -12.78 32.95 -19.22
CA ASP A 320 -13.03 33.13 -20.66
C ASP A 320 -14.33 33.86 -21.00
N GLY A 321 -15.08 34.31 -20.00
CA GLY A 321 -16.35 35.03 -20.19
C GLY A 321 -17.52 34.19 -20.69
N ALA A 322 -17.38 32.84 -20.75
CA ALA A 322 -18.48 31.98 -21.13
C ALA A 322 -19.57 31.93 -20.04
N ARG A 323 -20.72 31.32 -20.36
CA ARG A 323 -21.96 31.31 -19.55
C ARG A 323 -21.87 30.68 -18.16
N TYR A 324 -20.80 29.97 -17.83
CA TYR A 324 -20.64 29.31 -16.56
C TYR A 324 -19.83 30.13 -15.57
N ASP A 325 -20.17 30.10 -14.28
CA ASP A 325 -19.54 30.95 -13.26
C ASP A 325 -18.15 30.45 -12.86
N HIS A 326 -17.89 29.14 -13.02
CA HIS A 326 -16.66 28.51 -12.57
C HIS A 326 -15.96 27.72 -13.68
N GLU A 327 -14.68 27.55 -13.49
CA GLU A 327 -13.84 26.63 -14.25
C GLU A 327 -12.95 25.82 -13.31
N VAL A 328 -12.30 24.77 -13.81
CA VAL A 328 -11.31 24.01 -13.06
C VAL A 328 -9.91 24.31 -13.61
N ALA A 329 -8.94 24.40 -12.70
CA ALA A 329 -7.52 24.50 -13.01
C ALA A 329 -6.78 23.30 -12.44
N VAL A 330 -5.74 22.83 -13.15
CA VAL A 330 -4.91 21.70 -12.74
C VAL A 330 -3.54 22.20 -12.30
N ASP A 331 -3.10 21.87 -11.08
CA ASP A 331 -1.72 22.04 -10.65
C ASP A 331 -0.88 20.86 -11.16
N PRO A 332 0.03 21.10 -12.13
CA PRO A 332 0.86 20.02 -12.69
C PRO A 332 1.81 19.40 -11.66
N ALA A 333 2.21 20.13 -10.60
CA ALA A 333 3.11 19.63 -9.57
C ALA A 333 2.44 18.60 -8.65
N LEU A 334 1.13 18.72 -8.45
CA LEU A 334 0.32 17.82 -7.63
C LEU A 334 -0.32 16.69 -8.47
N CYS A 335 -0.52 16.90 -9.77
CA CYS A 335 -1.21 15.95 -10.63
C CYS A 335 -0.47 14.61 -10.73
N GLY A 336 -1.12 13.52 -10.28
CA GLY A 336 -0.60 12.16 -10.35
C GLY A 336 -0.74 11.47 -11.72
N ALA A 337 -1.27 12.15 -12.73
CA ALA A 337 -1.49 11.63 -14.10
C ALA A 337 -2.35 10.35 -14.16
N CYS A 338 -3.37 10.23 -13.31
CA CYS A 338 -4.21 9.03 -13.17
C CYS A 338 -5.43 8.99 -14.11
N GLY A 339 -5.88 10.13 -14.62
CA GLY A 339 -7.05 10.25 -15.50
C GLY A 339 -8.42 10.11 -14.83
N ILE A 340 -8.49 9.99 -13.48
CA ILE A 340 -9.75 9.89 -12.75
C ILE A 340 -10.67 11.08 -13.09
N CYS A 341 -10.11 12.27 -13.23
CA CYS A 341 -10.82 13.48 -13.60
C CYS A 341 -11.50 13.39 -14.98
N ALA A 342 -10.85 12.76 -15.95
CA ALA A 342 -11.45 12.52 -17.28
C ALA A 342 -12.65 11.58 -17.15
N GLY A 343 -12.54 10.49 -16.37
CA GLY A 343 -13.65 9.59 -16.07
C GLY A 343 -14.79 10.22 -15.26
N SER A 344 -14.49 11.30 -14.50
CA SER A 344 -15.48 12.06 -13.71
C SER A 344 -16.24 13.10 -14.55
N CYS A 345 -15.68 13.49 -15.68
CA CYS A 345 -16.25 14.57 -16.49
C CYS A 345 -17.57 14.16 -17.14
N PRO A 346 -18.68 14.88 -16.94
CA PRO A 346 -19.95 14.59 -17.63
C PRO A 346 -19.83 14.68 -19.16
N ALA A 347 -18.87 15.45 -19.67
CA ALA A 347 -18.58 15.58 -21.07
C ALA A 347 -17.92 14.30 -21.66
N SER A 348 -17.39 13.41 -20.86
CA SER A 348 -16.79 12.12 -21.26
C SER A 348 -17.84 11.07 -21.70
N ASN A 349 -19.10 11.45 -21.81
CA ASN A 349 -20.16 10.58 -22.27
C ASN A 349 -20.05 10.36 -23.80
N PRO A 350 -19.74 9.13 -24.28
CA PRO A 350 -19.51 8.83 -25.70
C PRO A 350 -20.76 9.03 -26.58
N PHE A 351 -21.95 9.09 -25.99
CA PHE A 351 -23.21 9.33 -26.72
C PHE A 351 -23.47 10.81 -27.02
N ARG A 352 -22.66 11.74 -26.47
CA ARG A 352 -22.82 13.19 -26.77
C ARG A 352 -22.40 13.54 -28.19
N MET A 353 -21.40 12.85 -28.70
CA MET A 353 -20.84 13.06 -30.03
C MET A 353 -20.77 11.71 -30.77
N PRO A 354 -21.89 11.24 -31.32
CA PRO A 354 -21.93 9.94 -32.02
C PRO A 354 -21.03 9.89 -33.27
N ARG A 355 -20.77 11.05 -33.88
CA ARG A 355 -19.86 11.23 -35.02
C ARG A 355 -18.86 12.31 -34.69
N GLY A 356 -17.61 12.16 -35.14
CA GLY A 356 -16.51 13.09 -34.88
C GLY A 356 -15.78 12.82 -33.58
N GLU A 357 -14.85 13.71 -33.23
CA GLU A 357 -13.98 13.61 -32.05
C GLU A 357 -14.77 13.93 -30.76
N LEU A 358 -14.65 13.08 -29.74
CA LEU A 358 -15.27 13.30 -28.44
C LEU A 358 -14.38 14.21 -27.60
N LYS A 359 -14.79 15.48 -27.44
CA LYS A 359 -14.10 16.46 -26.61
C LYS A 359 -14.71 16.55 -25.21
N THR A 360 -13.85 16.66 -24.21
CA THR A 360 -14.20 16.67 -22.80
C THR A 360 -13.67 17.92 -22.11
N GLY A 361 -14.27 18.35 -21.01
CA GLY A 361 -13.83 19.55 -20.27
C GLY A 361 -12.51 19.38 -19.53
N ILE A 362 -12.07 18.14 -19.33
CA ILE A 362 -10.75 17.78 -18.78
C ILE A 362 -10.36 16.40 -19.28
N ASP A 363 -9.15 16.23 -19.77
CA ASP A 363 -8.70 14.98 -20.38
C ASP A 363 -7.23 14.66 -20.09
N MET A 364 -6.82 13.43 -20.46
CA MET A 364 -5.47 12.93 -20.31
C MET A 364 -4.80 12.81 -21.68
N PRO A 365 -3.76 13.60 -21.98
CA PRO A 365 -3.12 13.60 -23.31
C PRO A 365 -2.55 12.23 -23.73
N GLN A 366 -2.10 11.38 -22.77
CA GLN A 366 -1.56 10.05 -23.08
C GLN A 366 -2.64 9.00 -23.37
N LEU A 367 -3.89 9.22 -22.98
CA LEU A 367 -5.04 8.37 -23.28
C LEU A 367 -6.34 9.21 -23.21
N PRO A 368 -6.64 10.00 -24.24
CA PRO A 368 -7.88 10.78 -24.29
C PRO A 368 -9.12 9.87 -24.25
N VAL A 369 -10.24 10.42 -23.77
CA VAL A 369 -11.51 9.68 -23.71
C VAL A 369 -11.98 9.25 -25.11
N ASP A 370 -11.71 10.07 -26.12
CA ASP A 370 -12.01 9.70 -27.51
C ASP A 370 -11.20 8.50 -28.00
N GLU A 371 -9.93 8.44 -27.64
CA GLU A 371 -9.06 7.30 -27.90
C GLU A 371 -9.56 6.04 -27.21
N MET A 372 -10.02 6.14 -25.94
CA MET A 372 -10.64 5.01 -25.24
C MET A 372 -11.88 4.51 -25.98
N ARG A 373 -12.73 5.44 -26.46
CA ARG A 373 -13.93 5.11 -27.24
C ARG A 373 -13.57 4.39 -28.55
N ARG A 374 -12.53 4.87 -29.24
CA ARG A 374 -12.02 4.28 -30.48
C ARG A 374 -11.50 2.85 -30.22
N ARG A 375 -10.66 2.67 -29.21
CA ARG A 375 -10.13 1.35 -28.82
C ARG A 375 -11.23 0.35 -28.49
N VAL A 376 -12.26 0.76 -27.75
CA VAL A 376 -13.42 -0.11 -27.47
C VAL A 376 -14.06 -0.58 -28.76
N ARG A 377 -14.30 0.31 -29.73
CA ARG A 377 -14.92 -0.05 -30.99
C ARG A 377 -14.03 -0.98 -31.80
N GLU A 378 -12.77 -0.63 -32.05
CA GLU A 378 -11.81 -1.43 -32.82
C GLU A 378 -11.63 -2.83 -32.23
N THR A 379 -11.59 -2.92 -30.87
CA THR A 379 -11.51 -4.21 -30.18
C THR A 379 -12.76 -5.06 -30.44
N LEU A 380 -13.97 -4.50 -30.31
CA LEU A 380 -15.22 -5.22 -30.54
C LEU A 380 -15.38 -5.64 -32.04
N ASP A 381 -14.95 -4.79 -32.96
CA ASP A 381 -14.98 -5.08 -34.42
C ASP A 381 -14.00 -6.23 -34.79
N SER A 382 -12.91 -6.39 -34.03
CA SER A 382 -11.94 -7.47 -34.21
C SER A 382 -12.35 -8.82 -33.61
N MET A 383 -13.43 -8.88 -32.83
CA MET A 383 -13.92 -10.09 -32.19
C MET A 383 -14.90 -10.84 -33.08
N HIS A 384 -14.66 -12.15 -33.24
CA HIS A 384 -15.47 -13.01 -34.14
C HIS A 384 -16.09 -14.22 -33.40
N GLY A 385 -15.87 -14.35 -32.06
CA GLY A 385 -16.43 -15.42 -31.27
C GLY A 385 -17.97 -15.37 -31.12
N GLU A 386 -18.54 -16.43 -30.62
CA GLU A 386 -19.99 -16.53 -30.33
C GLU A 386 -20.44 -15.49 -29.29
N LEU A 387 -19.58 -15.25 -28.29
CA LEU A 387 -19.71 -14.18 -27.33
C LEU A 387 -18.61 -13.13 -27.54
N LYS A 388 -18.93 -11.88 -27.25
CA LYS A 388 -17.98 -10.76 -27.23
C LYS A 388 -17.88 -10.18 -25.83
N ILE A 389 -16.87 -10.59 -25.07
CA ILE A 389 -16.62 -10.12 -23.71
C ILE A 389 -15.43 -9.17 -23.72
N LEU A 390 -15.68 -7.92 -23.37
CA LEU A 390 -14.65 -6.89 -23.28
C LEU A 390 -14.12 -6.82 -21.84
N LEU A 391 -12.80 -7.06 -21.65
CA LEU A 391 -12.12 -6.83 -20.39
C LEU A 391 -11.52 -5.43 -20.38
N ILE A 392 -11.80 -4.65 -19.34
CA ILE A 392 -11.21 -3.30 -19.18
C ILE A 392 -10.34 -3.31 -17.92
N GLY A 393 -9.02 -3.36 -18.13
CA GLY A 393 -8.02 -3.49 -17.08
C GLY A 393 -7.37 -2.17 -16.65
N CYS A 394 -6.77 -2.17 -15.45
CA CYS A 394 -5.89 -1.11 -14.96
C CYS A 394 -4.42 -1.48 -15.23
N GLU A 395 -3.59 -0.54 -15.73
CA GLU A 395 -2.14 -0.78 -15.95
C GLU A 395 -1.38 -1.22 -14.70
N HIS A 396 -1.92 -0.92 -13.53
CA HIS A 396 -1.32 -1.27 -12.22
C HIS A 396 -1.98 -2.49 -11.55
N GLY A 397 -2.98 -3.11 -12.19
CA GLY A 397 -3.64 -4.34 -11.77
C GLY A 397 -3.15 -5.55 -12.56
N LEU A 398 -4.04 -6.53 -12.72
CA LEU A 398 -3.83 -7.67 -13.61
C LEU A 398 -3.73 -7.20 -15.06
N ASN A 399 -2.78 -7.76 -15.80
CA ASN A 399 -2.73 -7.57 -17.25
C ASN A 399 -3.82 -8.41 -17.94
N VAL A 400 -4.96 -7.77 -18.21
CA VAL A 400 -6.13 -8.44 -18.80
C VAL A 400 -5.91 -8.95 -20.22
N GLU A 401 -4.93 -8.41 -20.97
CA GLU A 401 -4.56 -8.89 -22.32
C GLU A 401 -3.99 -10.32 -22.31
N ARG A 402 -3.59 -10.83 -21.11
CA ARG A 402 -3.19 -12.23 -20.94
C ARG A 402 -4.34 -13.22 -21.05
N LEU A 403 -5.57 -12.73 -20.93
CA LEU A 403 -6.81 -13.49 -21.00
C LEU A 403 -7.45 -13.43 -22.39
N ASP A 404 -6.77 -12.80 -23.37
CA ASP A 404 -7.26 -12.68 -24.73
C ASP A 404 -7.48 -14.04 -25.37
N GLY A 405 -8.61 -14.17 -26.07
CA GLY A 405 -9.04 -15.37 -26.80
C GLY A 405 -10.11 -14.99 -27.83
N ASP A 406 -10.77 -15.97 -28.43
CA ASP A 406 -11.75 -15.74 -29.49
C ASP A 406 -12.97 -14.94 -29.01
N GLU A 407 -13.43 -15.20 -27.78
CA GLU A 407 -14.60 -14.55 -27.17
C GLU A 407 -14.24 -13.41 -26.22
N VAL A 408 -12.96 -13.21 -25.91
CA VAL A 408 -12.50 -12.26 -24.88
C VAL A 408 -11.38 -11.41 -25.42
N ARG A 409 -11.48 -10.10 -25.23
CA ARG A 409 -10.39 -9.15 -25.53
C ARG A 409 -10.23 -8.15 -24.40
N GLY A 410 -8.96 -7.87 -24.05
CA GLY A 410 -8.56 -6.95 -23.03
C GLY A 410 -8.11 -5.59 -23.59
N ILE A 411 -8.55 -4.51 -22.95
CA ILE A 411 -7.97 -3.18 -23.12
C ILE A 411 -7.46 -2.66 -21.79
N ARG A 412 -6.38 -1.89 -21.80
CA ARG A 412 -5.79 -1.36 -20.57
C ARG A 412 -5.93 0.15 -20.50
N LEU A 413 -6.35 0.62 -19.35
CA LEU A 413 -6.44 2.04 -18.99
C LEU A 413 -5.34 2.39 -17.98
N ILE A 414 -4.94 3.65 -17.93
CA ILE A 414 -4.01 4.19 -16.91
C ILE A 414 -4.51 3.82 -15.50
N CYS A 415 -5.81 4.00 -15.27
CA CYS A 415 -6.49 3.65 -14.02
C CYS A 415 -7.94 3.26 -14.32
N SER A 416 -8.49 2.28 -13.61
CA SER A 416 -9.92 1.93 -13.74
C SER A 416 -10.84 3.11 -13.41
N GLY A 417 -10.42 4.01 -12.50
CA GLY A 417 -11.15 5.24 -12.20
C GLY A 417 -11.26 6.26 -13.34
N MET A 418 -10.47 6.07 -14.40
CA MET A 418 -10.58 6.84 -15.64
C MET A 418 -11.78 6.42 -16.52
N LEU A 419 -12.35 5.24 -16.25
CA LEU A 419 -13.48 4.70 -16.99
C LEU A 419 -14.80 5.42 -16.63
N PRO A 420 -15.42 6.19 -17.54
CA PRO A 420 -16.76 6.67 -17.31
C PRO A 420 -17.75 5.50 -17.49
N PRO A 421 -18.75 5.29 -16.61
CA PRO A 421 -19.72 4.20 -16.73
C PRO A 421 -20.43 4.16 -18.08
N THR A 422 -20.66 5.32 -18.69
CA THR A 422 -21.27 5.46 -20.00
C THR A 422 -20.45 4.85 -21.15
N LEU A 423 -19.13 4.64 -20.96
CA LEU A 423 -18.30 3.93 -21.94
C LEU A 423 -18.58 2.41 -21.92
N VAL A 424 -18.91 1.85 -20.76
CA VAL A 424 -19.36 0.46 -20.65
C VAL A 424 -20.74 0.29 -21.32
N GLU A 425 -21.67 1.21 -21.06
CA GLU A 425 -22.95 1.22 -21.78
C GLU A 425 -22.76 1.36 -23.29
N TYR A 426 -21.76 2.13 -23.72
CA TYR A 426 -21.40 2.29 -25.13
C TYR A 426 -20.90 0.96 -25.71
N ALA A 427 -20.03 0.23 -25.01
CA ALA A 427 -19.53 -1.07 -25.45
C ALA A 427 -20.68 -2.09 -25.62
N LEU A 428 -21.58 -2.20 -24.64
CA LEU A 428 -22.77 -3.07 -24.72
C LEU A 428 -23.66 -2.72 -25.93
N LYS A 429 -23.87 -1.42 -26.18
CA LYS A 429 -24.68 -0.97 -27.33
C LYS A 429 -24.01 -1.23 -28.69
N HIS A 430 -22.68 -1.37 -28.73
CA HIS A 430 -21.90 -1.59 -29.94
C HIS A 430 -21.43 -3.05 -30.11
N GLY A 431 -22.14 -4.00 -29.49
CA GLY A 431 -22.00 -5.43 -29.76
C GLY A 431 -21.18 -6.20 -28.72
N ALA A 432 -20.81 -5.62 -27.59
CA ALA A 432 -20.32 -6.43 -26.46
C ALA A 432 -21.51 -7.19 -25.84
N ASP A 433 -21.40 -8.50 -25.66
CA ASP A 433 -22.35 -9.31 -24.89
C ASP A 433 -22.16 -9.08 -23.39
N GLY A 434 -20.92 -8.84 -22.94
CA GLY A 434 -20.59 -8.52 -21.57
C GLY A 434 -19.34 -7.65 -21.44
N VAL A 435 -19.24 -6.93 -20.32
CA VAL A 435 -18.05 -6.11 -19.97
C VAL A 435 -17.61 -6.45 -18.56
N MET A 436 -16.34 -6.84 -18.41
CA MET A 436 -15.73 -7.07 -17.11
C MET A 436 -14.65 -6.00 -16.84
N VAL A 437 -14.82 -5.25 -15.76
CA VAL A 437 -13.87 -4.21 -15.34
C VAL A 437 -12.96 -4.77 -14.26
N VAL A 438 -11.66 -4.87 -14.54
CA VAL A 438 -10.65 -5.41 -13.62
C VAL A 438 -9.77 -4.27 -13.11
N GLY A 439 -10.09 -3.73 -11.95
CA GLY A 439 -9.28 -2.72 -11.25
C GLY A 439 -8.13 -3.34 -10.46
N CYS A 440 -7.35 -2.48 -9.76
CA CYS A 440 -6.42 -2.95 -8.74
C CYS A 440 -7.18 -3.60 -7.57
N ARG A 441 -6.49 -4.41 -6.75
CA ARG A 441 -7.05 -4.89 -5.46
C ARG A 441 -7.57 -3.73 -4.61
N GLN A 442 -8.60 -3.97 -3.82
CA GLN A 442 -9.33 -2.92 -3.11
C GLN A 442 -8.42 -2.04 -2.23
N ASN A 443 -7.47 -2.62 -1.52
CA ASN A 443 -6.59 -1.93 -0.57
C ASN A 443 -5.20 -1.61 -1.15
N ASP A 444 -4.94 -1.97 -2.41
CA ASP A 444 -3.63 -1.81 -3.06
C ASP A 444 -3.72 -0.96 -4.35
N CYS A 445 -4.70 -0.05 -4.43
CA CYS A 445 -4.87 0.82 -5.58
C CYS A 445 -3.67 1.77 -5.74
N TYR A 446 -3.02 1.74 -6.91
CA TYR A 446 -1.84 2.57 -7.20
C TYR A 446 -2.16 4.07 -7.07
N PHE A 447 -3.27 4.52 -7.63
CA PHE A 447 -3.73 5.91 -7.60
C PHE A 447 -4.75 6.18 -6.47
N ARG A 448 -4.65 5.49 -5.33
CA ARG A 448 -5.47 5.64 -4.11
C ARG A 448 -6.93 5.25 -4.28
N PHE A 449 -7.70 5.98 -5.09
CA PHE A 449 -9.16 5.87 -5.14
C PHE A 449 -9.71 5.28 -6.44
N GLY A 450 -8.89 5.03 -7.46
CA GLY A 450 -9.39 4.63 -8.77
C GLY A 450 -10.35 3.46 -8.72
N ASN A 451 -9.96 2.35 -8.09
CA ASN A 451 -10.85 1.19 -7.93
C ASN A 451 -12.10 1.52 -7.08
N ARG A 452 -11.94 2.28 -5.99
CA ARG A 452 -13.07 2.66 -5.13
C ARG A 452 -14.08 3.53 -5.90
N TRP A 453 -13.61 4.55 -6.62
CA TRP A 453 -14.51 5.41 -7.40
C TRP A 453 -15.19 4.65 -8.53
N THR A 454 -14.48 3.74 -9.21
CA THR A 454 -15.09 2.85 -10.21
C THR A 454 -16.26 2.09 -9.59
N ARG A 455 -16.04 1.38 -8.49
CA ARG A 455 -17.10 0.59 -7.82
C ARG A 455 -18.29 1.46 -7.41
N MET A 456 -18.05 2.61 -6.79
CA MET A 456 -19.09 3.53 -6.34
C MET A 456 -19.92 4.11 -7.50
N ARG A 457 -19.27 4.45 -8.63
CA ARG A 457 -19.96 4.94 -9.83
C ARG A 457 -20.87 3.88 -10.43
N PHE A 458 -20.41 2.64 -10.47
CA PHE A 458 -21.21 1.53 -10.98
C PHE A 458 -22.31 1.08 -10.00
N ALA A 459 -22.08 1.23 -8.69
CA ALA A 459 -23.11 1.03 -7.67
C ALA A 459 -24.19 2.13 -7.66
N GLY A 460 -23.92 3.30 -8.27
CA GLY A 460 -24.83 4.44 -8.25
C GLY A 460 -24.61 5.39 -7.07
N GLU A 461 -23.54 5.23 -6.32
CA GLU A 461 -23.21 5.99 -5.11
C GLU A 461 -22.37 7.25 -5.38
N ARG A 462 -21.76 7.35 -6.57
CA ARG A 462 -20.87 8.46 -6.96
C ARG A 462 -21.02 8.84 -8.43
N LYS A 463 -21.13 10.13 -8.71
CA LYS A 463 -21.24 10.65 -10.09
C LYS A 463 -19.90 10.54 -10.84
N PRO A 464 -19.93 10.35 -12.19
CA PRO A 464 -21.10 9.96 -12.98
C PRO A 464 -21.52 8.51 -12.69
N ILE A 465 -22.81 8.29 -12.56
CA ILE A 465 -23.37 6.96 -12.23
C ILE A 465 -23.67 6.14 -13.48
N LEU A 466 -23.63 4.82 -13.34
CA LEU A 466 -24.20 3.91 -14.32
C LEU A 466 -25.73 4.16 -14.39
N ARG A 467 -26.29 4.29 -15.58
CA ARG A 467 -27.70 4.59 -15.78
C ARG A 467 -28.60 3.45 -15.29
N ALA A 468 -29.78 3.77 -14.81
CA ALA A 468 -30.73 2.77 -14.28
C ALA A 468 -31.14 1.72 -15.34
N ARG A 469 -31.15 2.11 -16.63
CA ARG A 469 -31.48 1.24 -17.77
C ARG A 469 -30.33 0.33 -18.23
N ALA A 470 -29.14 0.45 -17.64
CA ALA A 470 -28.01 -0.40 -18.00
C ALA A 470 -28.28 -1.85 -17.55
N GLU A 471 -27.98 -2.79 -18.42
CA GLU A 471 -28.11 -4.23 -18.15
C GLU A 471 -27.00 -4.69 -17.21
N ARG A 472 -27.23 -4.53 -15.89
CA ARG A 472 -26.21 -4.79 -14.85
C ARG A 472 -25.71 -6.24 -14.84
N GLU A 473 -26.54 -7.17 -15.28
CA GLU A 473 -26.21 -8.60 -15.38
C GLU A 473 -25.09 -8.87 -16.41
N ARG A 474 -24.91 -7.97 -17.37
CA ARG A 474 -23.84 -8.00 -18.39
C ARG A 474 -22.58 -7.23 -17.96
N ILE A 475 -22.51 -6.77 -16.71
CA ILE A 475 -21.39 -6.00 -16.20
C ILE A 475 -20.84 -6.68 -14.95
N LEU A 476 -19.55 -7.00 -14.94
CA LEU A 476 -18.84 -7.54 -13.78
C LEU A 476 -17.70 -6.60 -13.38
N ILE A 477 -17.54 -6.34 -12.09
CA ILE A 477 -16.47 -5.48 -11.57
C ILE A 477 -15.67 -6.26 -10.55
N HIS A 478 -14.38 -6.42 -10.82
CA HIS A 478 -13.44 -7.14 -9.96
C HIS A 478 -12.21 -6.29 -9.63
N GLY A 479 -11.53 -6.63 -8.54
CA GLY A 479 -10.24 -6.04 -8.18
C GLY A 479 -9.20 -7.12 -8.11
N ALA A 480 -8.16 -7.05 -8.96
CA ALA A 480 -7.14 -8.09 -9.05
C ALA A 480 -5.75 -7.52 -9.36
N ALA A 481 -4.72 -8.28 -9.01
CA ALA A 481 -3.35 -8.10 -9.45
C ALA A 481 -2.85 -9.39 -10.13
N GLU A 482 -1.63 -9.39 -10.66
CA GLU A 482 -1.08 -10.55 -11.39
C GLU A 482 -1.20 -11.90 -10.67
N PRO A 483 -1.00 -12.02 -9.34
CA PRO A 483 -1.18 -13.27 -8.62
C PRO A 483 -2.61 -13.80 -8.55
N ASP A 484 -3.61 -12.98 -8.88
CA ASP A 484 -5.03 -13.34 -8.78
C ASP A 484 -5.60 -13.83 -10.12
N ILE A 485 -4.76 -14.10 -11.12
CA ILE A 485 -5.20 -14.44 -12.47
C ILE A 485 -6.15 -15.65 -12.48
N GLY A 486 -5.87 -16.70 -11.71
CA GLY A 486 -6.74 -17.88 -11.62
C GLY A 486 -8.15 -17.55 -11.13
N ALA A 487 -8.28 -16.70 -10.10
CA ALA A 487 -9.60 -16.27 -9.63
C ALA A 487 -10.38 -15.47 -10.69
N ILE A 488 -9.67 -14.69 -11.50
CA ILE A 488 -10.31 -13.96 -12.61
C ILE A 488 -10.71 -14.89 -13.76
N GLU A 489 -9.93 -15.94 -14.02
CA GLU A 489 -10.29 -16.99 -14.99
C GLU A 489 -11.57 -17.73 -14.58
N ASP A 490 -11.70 -18.08 -13.29
CA ASP A 490 -12.89 -18.71 -12.73
C ASP A 490 -14.12 -17.78 -12.82
N ASP A 491 -13.97 -16.51 -12.41
CA ASP A 491 -15.03 -15.51 -12.52
C ASP A 491 -15.46 -15.26 -13.98
N LEU A 492 -14.49 -15.26 -14.90
CA LEU A 492 -14.74 -15.11 -16.33
C LEU A 492 -15.49 -16.31 -16.89
N ALA A 493 -15.17 -17.53 -16.45
CA ALA A 493 -15.88 -18.75 -16.83
C ALA A 493 -17.36 -18.69 -16.40
N GLY A 494 -17.63 -18.38 -15.14
CA GLY A 494 -18.99 -18.19 -14.65
C GLY A 494 -19.75 -17.03 -15.31
N PHE A 495 -19.02 -15.96 -15.67
CA PHE A 495 -19.61 -14.84 -16.42
C PHE A 495 -20.03 -15.24 -17.85
N ARG A 496 -19.19 -16.05 -18.53
CA ARG A 496 -19.56 -16.60 -19.86
C ARG A 496 -20.84 -17.42 -19.81
N GLU A 497 -20.98 -18.32 -18.84
CA GLU A 497 -22.18 -19.14 -18.70
C GLU A 497 -23.43 -18.27 -18.52
N ARG A 498 -23.36 -17.29 -17.63
CA ARG A 498 -24.46 -16.31 -17.40
C ARG A 498 -24.81 -15.54 -18.68
N LEU A 499 -23.81 -15.10 -19.46
CA LEU A 499 -24.06 -14.37 -20.70
C LEU A 499 -24.71 -15.25 -21.76
N ARG A 500 -24.40 -16.55 -21.82
CA ARG A 500 -25.07 -17.50 -22.73
C ARG A 500 -26.54 -17.68 -22.36
N GLU A 501 -26.86 -17.73 -21.07
CA GLU A 501 -28.25 -17.79 -20.59
C GLU A 501 -29.06 -16.52 -20.92
N LEU A 502 -28.39 -15.35 -20.88
CA LEU A 502 -29.01 -14.05 -21.19
C LEU A 502 -29.20 -13.81 -22.70
N LYS A 503 -28.44 -14.51 -23.56
CA LYS A 503 -28.56 -14.40 -25.01
C LYS A 503 -29.78 -15.22 -25.42
N PRO A 504 -30.82 -14.62 -26.04
CA PRO A 504 -31.97 -15.41 -26.51
C PRO A 504 -31.45 -16.50 -27.46
N ALA A 505 -31.93 -17.73 -27.28
CA ALA A 505 -31.68 -18.77 -28.26
C ALA A 505 -32.14 -18.21 -29.65
N GLU A 506 -31.20 -18.01 -30.57
CA GLU A 506 -31.57 -17.68 -31.94
C GLU A 506 -32.54 -18.76 -32.40
N ALA A 507 -33.79 -18.35 -32.65
CA ALA A 507 -34.76 -19.23 -33.25
C ALA A 507 -34.11 -19.76 -34.53
N VAL A 508 -33.77 -21.04 -34.54
CA VAL A 508 -33.34 -21.76 -35.73
C VAL A 508 -34.48 -21.61 -36.74
N SER A 509 -34.42 -20.54 -37.50
CA SER A 509 -35.30 -20.39 -38.65
C SER A 509 -34.82 -21.37 -39.70
N SER A 510 -35.24 -22.63 -39.57
CA SER A 510 -35.36 -23.57 -40.66
C SER A 510 -36.43 -23.07 -41.63
N VAL A 511 -36.16 -22.02 -42.36
CA VAL A 511 -36.88 -21.73 -43.57
C VAL A 511 -36.19 -22.53 -44.68
N SER A 512 -36.71 -23.74 -44.89
CA SER A 512 -36.46 -24.50 -46.09
C SER A 512 -36.77 -23.64 -47.35
N PRO A 513 -35.92 -23.63 -48.38
CA PRO A 513 -36.16 -22.90 -49.64
C PRO A 513 -37.01 -23.76 -50.59
N GLU A 514 -38.24 -24.07 -50.22
CA GLU A 514 -39.23 -24.68 -51.12
C GLU A 514 -40.58 -24.06 -50.88
N THR A 515 -40.88 -22.97 -51.55
CA THR A 515 -42.21 -22.55 -52.02
C THR A 515 -42.19 -21.10 -52.52
N ARG A 516 -41.40 -20.87 -53.57
CA ARG A 516 -41.60 -19.72 -54.44
C ARG A 516 -41.67 -20.18 -55.91
N ARG A 517 -42.64 -21.04 -56.20
CA ARG A 517 -43.18 -21.23 -57.58
C ARG A 517 -44.66 -21.50 -57.42
N ALA A 518 -45.46 -20.53 -57.81
CA ALA A 518 -46.85 -20.54 -58.17
C ALA A 518 -47.62 -19.39 -57.52
N ARG A 519 -47.61 -18.25 -58.19
CA ARG A 519 -48.81 -17.47 -58.50
C ARG A 519 -48.37 -16.16 -59.14
N ASP A 520 -48.56 -16.19 -60.45
CA ASP A 520 -48.81 -15.14 -61.44
C ASP A 520 -48.22 -13.75 -61.27
#